data_dab9b121ae192828a67496b87f5d4e76
#
_entry.id   dab9b121ae192828a67496b87f5d4e76
#
_cell.length_a   1.000
_cell.length_b   1.000
_cell.length_c   1.000
_cell.angle_alpha   90.00
_cell.angle_beta   90.00
_cell.angle_gamma   90.00
#
_symmetry.space_group_name_H-M   'P 1'
#
loop_
_entity.id
_entity.type
_entity.pdbx_description
1 polymer ?
#
loop_
_entity_poly.entity_id
_entity_poly.type
_entity_poly.pdbx_seq_one_letter_code
_entity_poly.pdbx_strand_id
1 'polypeptide(L)'
;MIKAFLLDMNQKDLYKLSSMLQHTGKVNVIGMSAYPENVVDKIVLLQPDVLFLDLQLPGQQGMVVAERVKKKLPDIQIVIVTESKQHALWAFDQDIVDYVLKPLEEVRLGQSLERLHKGS
;
A
#
# COMPACT_ATOMS: atom_id res chain seq x y z
N MET A 1 -14.95 6.89 -4.99
CA MET A 1 -13.49 6.78 -5.21
C MET A 1 -12.90 5.72 -4.29
N ILE A 2 -11.83 5.11 -4.72
CA ILE A 2 -11.10 4.14 -3.91
C ILE A 2 -10.39 4.86 -2.76
N LYS A 3 -10.62 4.43 -1.54
CA LYS A 3 -9.98 5.01 -0.35
C LYS A 3 -8.66 4.31 -0.10
N ALA A 4 -7.58 5.06 -0.03
CA ALA A 4 -6.23 4.51 0.11
C ALA A 4 -5.53 5.01 1.37
N PHE A 5 -4.79 4.11 2.01
CA PHE A 5 -3.82 4.44 3.04
C PHE A 5 -2.42 4.12 2.51
N LEU A 6 -1.45 5.01 2.76
CA LEU A 6 -0.09 4.88 2.27
C LEU A 6 0.89 4.74 3.43
N LEU A 7 1.75 3.73 3.37
CA LEU A 7 2.82 3.54 4.37
C LEU A 7 4.16 3.37 3.66
N ASP A 8 5.04 4.34 3.84
CA ASP A 8 6.37 4.33 3.26
C ASP A 8 7.30 5.18 4.14
N MET A 9 8.38 4.59 4.61
CA MET A 9 9.33 5.28 5.48
C MET A 9 10.09 6.40 4.75
N ASN A 10 10.21 6.33 3.44
CA ASN A 10 10.81 7.40 2.63
C ASN A 10 9.76 8.46 2.33
N GLN A 11 9.89 9.62 2.95
CA GLN A 11 8.89 10.69 2.83
C GLN A 11 8.76 11.21 1.40
N LYS A 12 9.86 11.29 0.64
CA LYS A 12 9.79 11.71 -0.76
C LYS A 12 8.93 10.76 -1.59
N ASP A 13 9.16 9.46 -1.41
CA ASP A 13 8.39 8.44 -2.12
C ASP A 13 6.93 8.45 -1.70
N LEU A 14 6.68 8.67 -0.41
CA LEU A 14 5.33 8.75 0.14
C LEU A 14 4.54 9.91 -0.52
N TYR A 15 5.13 11.09 -0.57
CA TYR A 15 4.47 12.24 -1.20
C TYR A 15 4.33 12.09 -2.70
N LYS A 16 5.33 11.49 -3.36
CA LYS A 16 5.25 11.19 -4.79
C LYS A 16 4.09 10.25 -5.09
N LEU A 17 3.97 9.18 -4.34
CA LEU A 17 2.86 8.23 -4.51
C LEU A 17 1.52 8.91 -4.27
N SER A 18 1.41 9.67 -3.19
CA SER A 18 0.18 10.40 -2.89
C SER A 18 -0.23 11.34 -4.03
N SER A 19 0.72 12.11 -4.52
CA SER A 19 0.48 13.04 -5.64
C SER A 19 0.03 12.31 -6.88
N MET A 20 0.71 11.23 -7.24
CA MET A 20 0.38 10.43 -8.42
C MET A 20 -1.02 9.82 -8.31
N LEU A 21 -1.36 9.26 -7.15
CA LEU A 21 -2.68 8.67 -6.93
C LEU A 21 -3.79 9.72 -7.03
N GLN A 22 -3.61 10.86 -6.39
CA GLN A 22 -4.60 11.93 -6.43
C GLN A 22 -4.78 12.48 -7.84
N HIS A 23 -3.69 12.55 -8.61
CA HIS A 23 -3.73 13.05 -9.97
C HIS A 23 -4.55 12.16 -10.91
N THR A 24 -4.72 10.88 -10.59
CA THR A 24 -5.55 9.98 -11.40
C THR A 24 -7.04 10.31 -11.32
N GLY A 25 -7.46 11.02 -10.29
CA GLY A 25 -8.88 11.28 -10.03
C GLY A 25 -9.68 10.06 -9.58
N LYS A 26 -9.02 8.92 -9.37
CA LYS A 26 -9.68 7.64 -9.02
C LYS A 26 -9.51 7.25 -7.57
N VAL A 27 -8.56 7.87 -6.86
CA VAL A 27 -8.15 7.48 -5.52
C VAL A 27 -8.24 8.67 -4.57
N ASN A 28 -8.84 8.43 -3.42
CA ASN A 28 -8.85 9.37 -2.32
C ASN A 28 -7.88 8.86 -1.25
N VAL A 29 -6.78 9.58 -1.05
CA VAL A 29 -5.79 9.24 -0.03
C VAL A 29 -6.31 9.72 1.32
N ILE A 30 -6.77 8.78 2.14
CA ILE A 30 -7.40 9.11 3.43
C ILE A 30 -6.45 9.08 4.61
N GLY A 31 -5.23 8.58 4.41
CA GLY A 31 -4.21 8.59 5.44
C GLY A 31 -2.85 8.20 4.89
N MET A 32 -1.80 8.70 5.55
CA MET A 32 -0.42 8.40 5.20
C MET A 32 0.40 8.30 6.47
N SER A 33 1.42 7.43 6.45
CA SER A 33 2.39 7.38 7.54
C SER A 33 3.77 7.04 7.00
N ALA A 34 4.80 7.69 7.56
CA ALA A 34 6.19 7.35 7.31
C ALA A 34 6.74 6.41 8.40
N TYR A 35 5.93 6.04 9.38
CA TYR A 35 6.37 5.24 10.52
C TYR A 35 5.42 4.07 10.75
N PRO A 36 5.96 2.89 11.13
CA PRO A 36 5.12 1.70 11.37
C PRO A 36 4.40 1.71 12.71
N GLU A 37 4.78 2.61 13.63
CA GLU A 37 4.24 2.62 14.98
C GLU A 37 2.76 2.98 14.99
N ASN A 38 1.95 2.14 15.62
CA ASN A 38 0.50 2.31 15.74
C ASN A 38 -0.23 2.41 14.39
N VAL A 39 0.45 2.05 13.30
CA VAL A 39 -0.12 2.22 11.96
C VAL A 39 -1.27 1.23 11.71
N VAL A 40 -1.17 0.02 12.26
CA VAL A 40 -2.24 -0.99 12.11
C VAL A 40 -3.56 -0.46 12.69
N ASP A 41 -3.51 0.13 13.88
CA ASP A 41 -4.71 0.68 14.52
C ASP A 41 -5.31 1.83 13.71
N LYS A 42 -4.46 2.69 13.14
CA LYS A 42 -4.91 3.77 12.27
C LYS A 42 -5.60 3.24 11.02
N ILE A 43 -5.02 2.23 10.40
CA ILE A 43 -5.58 1.63 9.18
C ILE A 43 -6.92 0.98 9.49
N VAL A 44 -7.00 0.25 10.59
CA VAL A 44 -8.24 -0.41 11.01
C VAL A 44 -9.34 0.63 11.29
N LEU A 45 -8.98 1.72 11.94
CA LEU A 45 -9.92 2.79 12.26
C LEU A 45 -10.46 3.46 10.99
N LEU A 46 -9.60 3.74 10.01
CA LEU A 46 -9.97 4.44 8.78
C LEU A 46 -10.64 3.55 7.75
N GLN A 47 -10.44 2.25 7.81
CA GLN A 47 -11.02 1.26 6.91
C GLN A 47 -10.86 1.63 5.42
N PRO A 48 -9.61 1.77 4.95
CA PRO A 48 -9.38 2.03 3.52
C PRO A 48 -9.72 0.81 2.67
N ASP A 49 -9.95 1.03 1.39
CA ASP A 49 -10.13 -0.06 0.43
C ASP A 49 -8.80 -0.71 0.07
N VAL A 50 -7.73 0.08 0.05
CA VAL A 50 -6.41 -0.38 -0.34
C VAL A 50 -5.32 0.21 0.56
N LEU A 51 -4.33 -0.61 0.87
CA LEU A 51 -3.09 -0.20 1.53
C LEU A 51 -1.95 -0.28 0.52
N PHE A 52 -1.31 0.86 0.25
CA PHE A 52 -0.04 0.89 -0.48
C PHE A 52 1.08 0.86 0.53
N LEU A 53 1.93 -0.14 0.44
CA LEU A 53 2.89 -0.46 1.49
C LEU A 53 4.28 -0.69 0.92
N ASP A 54 5.28 0.03 1.45
CA ASP A 54 6.68 -0.32 1.24
C ASP A 54 7.09 -1.32 2.31
N LEU A 55 7.67 -2.44 1.89
CA LEU A 55 8.14 -3.48 2.81
C LEU A 55 9.45 -3.13 3.50
N GLN A 56 10.18 -2.14 2.98
CA GLN A 56 11.48 -1.74 3.53
C GLN A 56 11.32 -0.88 4.78
N LEU A 57 10.74 -1.48 5.80
CA LEU A 57 10.64 -0.91 7.13
C LEU A 57 11.62 -1.63 8.05
N PRO A 58 12.11 -0.98 9.13
CA PRO A 58 13.04 -1.62 10.05
C PRO A 58 12.54 -2.95 10.58
N GLY A 59 13.42 -3.97 10.67
CA GLY A 59 13.09 -5.24 11.29
C GLY A 59 12.00 -6.04 10.59
N GLN A 60 11.85 -5.88 9.27
CA GLN A 60 10.81 -6.56 8.47
C GLN A 60 9.40 -6.21 8.90
N GLN A 61 9.21 -5.06 9.49
CA GLN A 61 7.90 -4.64 10.00
C GLN A 61 6.87 -4.47 8.89
N GLY A 62 7.30 -4.21 7.66
CA GLY A 62 6.38 -4.11 6.52
C GLY A 62 5.58 -5.39 6.31
N MET A 63 6.24 -6.55 6.39
CA MET A 63 5.56 -7.84 6.27
C MET A 63 4.60 -8.07 7.43
N VAL A 64 5.03 -7.72 8.64
CA VAL A 64 4.20 -7.86 9.84
C VAL A 64 2.96 -6.96 9.75
N VAL A 65 3.13 -5.73 9.28
CA VAL A 65 2.00 -4.80 9.08
C VAL A 65 1.00 -5.41 8.11
N ALA A 66 1.47 -5.91 6.96
CA ALA A 66 0.59 -6.52 5.96
C ALA A 66 -0.23 -7.68 6.56
N GLU A 67 0.44 -8.56 7.29
CA GLU A 67 -0.22 -9.71 7.91
C GLU A 67 -1.26 -9.30 8.95
N ARG A 68 -0.92 -8.33 9.81
CA ARG A 68 -1.81 -7.85 10.86
C ARG A 68 -3.03 -7.12 10.29
N VAL A 69 -2.81 -6.28 9.29
CA VAL A 69 -3.89 -5.55 8.65
C VAL A 69 -4.85 -6.52 7.96
N LYS A 70 -4.31 -7.48 7.23
CA LYS A 70 -5.11 -8.48 6.53
C LYS A 70 -5.94 -9.33 7.49
N LYS A 71 -5.39 -9.61 8.67
CA LYS A 71 -6.09 -10.37 9.71
C LYS A 71 -7.29 -9.62 10.28
N LYS A 72 -7.15 -8.30 10.45
CA LYS A 72 -8.21 -7.45 11.01
C LYS A 72 -9.19 -6.94 9.96
N LEU A 73 -8.73 -6.76 8.73
CA LEU A 73 -9.53 -6.29 7.60
C LEU A 73 -9.34 -7.29 6.45
N PRO A 74 -10.02 -8.46 6.49
CA PRO A 74 -9.75 -9.52 5.51
C PRO A 74 -10.00 -9.12 4.05
N ASP A 75 -10.85 -8.12 3.82
CA ASP A 75 -11.18 -7.67 2.47
C ASP A 75 -10.28 -6.55 1.97
N ILE A 76 -9.34 -6.06 2.79
CA ILE A 76 -8.45 -5.01 2.35
C ILE A 76 -7.56 -5.49 1.21
N GLN A 77 -7.38 -4.64 0.23
CA GLN A 77 -6.48 -4.90 -0.88
C GLN A 77 -5.12 -4.30 -0.55
N ILE A 78 -4.04 -5.04 -0.82
CA ILE A 78 -2.69 -4.56 -0.52
C ILE A 78 -1.90 -4.51 -1.82
N VAL A 79 -1.27 -3.37 -2.08
CA VAL A 79 -0.32 -3.17 -3.15
C VAL A 79 1.02 -2.86 -2.52
N ILE A 80 2.03 -3.66 -2.84
CA ILE A 80 3.40 -3.43 -2.38
C ILE A 80 4.10 -2.51 -3.37
N VAL A 81 4.76 -1.46 -2.87
CA VAL A 81 5.57 -0.54 -3.67
C VAL A 81 6.94 -0.45 -3.01
N THR A 82 7.95 -1.10 -3.59
CA THR A 82 9.25 -1.26 -2.93
C THR A 82 10.38 -1.33 -3.94
N GLU A 83 11.62 -1.14 -3.48
CA GLU A 83 12.80 -1.22 -4.35
C GLU A 83 13.28 -2.65 -4.59
N SER A 84 12.95 -3.57 -3.72
CA SER A 84 13.53 -4.92 -3.72
C SER A 84 12.54 -5.97 -4.20
N LYS A 85 13.02 -6.90 -5.02
CA LYS A 85 12.26 -8.09 -5.43
C LYS A 85 12.27 -9.19 -4.36
N GLN A 86 13.01 -8.99 -3.29
CA GLN A 86 13.35 -10.02 -2.31
C GLN A 86 12.13 -10.72 -1.71
N HIS A 87 11.02 -10.00 -1.56
CA HIS A 87 9.84 -10.53 -0.89
C HIS A 87 8.68 -10.85 -1.84
N ALA A 88 8.96 -10.94 -3.15
CA ALA A 88 7.90 -11.15 -4.13
C ALA A 88 7.19 -12.49 -3.95
N LEU A 89 7.91 -13.56 -3.62
CA LEU A 89 7.29 -14.87 -3.36
C LEU A 89 6.41 -14.84 -2.13
N TRP A 90 6.88 -14.20 -1.05
CA TRP A 90 6.06 -14.02 0.15
C TRP A 90 4.78 -13.25 -0.17
N ALA A 91 4.89 -12.16 -0.94
CA ALA A 91 3.74 -11.33 -1.31
C ALA A 91 2.70 -12.14 -2.10
N PHE A 92 3.17 -12.97 -3.01
CA PHE A 92 2.29 -13.84 -3.79
C PHE A 92 1.46 -14.76 -2.88
N ASP A 93 2.11 -15.32 -1.85
CA ASP A 93 1.42 -16.22 -0.90
C ASP A 93 0.44 -15.47 0.03
N GLN A 94 0.56 -14.15 0.14
CA GLN A 94 -0.27 -13.33 1.04
C GLN A 94 -1.48 -12.71 0.33
N ASP A 95 -1.79 -13.14 -0.87
CA ASP A 95 -2.91 -12.59 -1.63
C ASP A 95 -2.78 -11.07 -1.83
N ILE A 96 -1.58 -10.63 -2.20
CA ILE A 96 -1.30 -9.24 -2.52
C ILE A 96 -1.79 -8.94 -3.94
N VAL A 97 -2.44 -7.80 -4.13
CA VAL A 97 -3.02 -7.44 -5.43
C VAL A 97 -1.94 -7.18 -6.47
N ASP A 98 -0.89 -6.48 -6.08
CA ASP A 98 0.22 -6.15 -6.98
C ASP A 98 1.51 -5.91 -6.21
N TYR A 99 2.63 -6.17 -6.86
CA TYR A 99 3.96 -5.94 -6.32
C TYR A 99 4.71 -5.05 -7.31
N VAL A 100 4.88 -3.78 -6.95
CA VAL A 100 5.40 -2.74 -7.84
C VAL A 100 6.79 -2.35 -7.39
N LEU A 101 7.72 -2.36 -8.33
CA LEU A 101 9.10 -1.95 -8.04
C LEU A 101 9.26 -0.44 -8.26
N LYS A 102 9.98 0.19 -7.34
CA LYS A 102 10.42 1.58 -7.51
C LYS A 102 11.56 1.64 -8.54
N PRO A 103 11.75 2.74 -9.25
CA PRO A 103 11.00 4.01 -9.16
C PRO A 103 9.59 3.87 -9.72
N LEU A 104 8.65 4.53 -9.05
CA LEU A 104 7.24 4.46 -9.43
C LEU A 104 6.98 5.33 -10.66
N GLU A 105 6.33 4.75 -11.67
CA GLU A 105 5.97 5.43 -12.90
C GLU A 105 4.45 5.42 -13.10
N GLU A 106 3.93 6.45 -13.77
CA GLU A 106 2.49 6.63 -13.94
C GLU A 106 1.81 5.45 -14.64
N VAL A 107 2.42 4.95 -15.72
CA VAL A 107 1.85 3.82 -16.46
C VAL A 107 1.76 2.58 -15.58
N ARG A 108 2.82 2.30 -14.83
CA ARG A 108 2.84 1.13 -13.94
C ARG A 108 1.82 1.26 -12.81
N LEU A 109 1.69 2.46 -12.25
CA LEU A 109 0.68 2.72 -11.22
C LEU A 109 -0.73 2.53 -11.78
N GLY A 110 -0.98 3.00 -12.99
CA GLY A 110 -2.26 2.80 -13.67
C GLY A 110 -2.63 1.33 -13.81
N GLN A 111 -1.66 0.48 -14.16
CA GLN A 111 -1.87 -0.97 -14.23
C GLN A 111 -2.25 -1.55 -12.87
N SER A 112 -1.61 -1.08 -11.82
CA SER A 112 -1.90 -1.50 -10.46
C SER A 112 -3.34 -1.15 -10.07
N LEU A 113 -3.77 0.07 -10.40
CA LEU A 113 -5.13 0.53 -10.08
C LEU A 113 -6.19 -0.29 -10.83
N GLU A 114 -5.89 -0.73 -12.05
CA GLU A 114 -6.82 -1.56 -12.81
C GLU A 114 -7.06 -2.92 -12.16
N ARG A 115 -6.11 -3.40 -11.37
CA ARG A 115 -6.22 -4.68 -10.65
C ARG A 115 -7.05 -4.59 -9.39
N LEU A 116 -7.30 -3.37 -8.89
CA LEU A 116 -8.07 -3.18 -7.67
C LEU A 116 -9.57 -3.39 -7.95
N HIS A 117 -10.23 -4.02 -6.98
CA HIS A 117 -11.67 -4.07 -6.96
C HIS A 117 -12.20 -2.80 -6.31
N LYS A 118 -13.21 -2.19 -6.90
CA LYS A 118 -13.87 -1.06 -6.27
C LYS A 118 -14.58 -1.56 -5.01
N GLY A 119 -14.38 -0.86 -3.90
CA GLY A 119 -15.14 -1.12 -2.69
C GLY A 119 -16.63 -1.01 -3.01
N SER A 120 -17.38 -1.98 -2.60
CA SER A 120 -18.84 -1.98 -2.76
C SER A 120 -19.48 -0.91 -1.89
#